data_8f3c5e816a5461bc7c0774d0515b48bb
#
_entry.id   8f3c5e816a5461bc7c0774d0515b48bb
#
_cell.length_a   1.000
_cell.length_b   1.000
_cell.length_c   1.000
_cell.angle_alpha   90.00
_cell.angle_beta   90.00
_cell.angle_gamma   90.00
#
_symmetry.space_group_name_H-M   'P 1'
#
loop_
_entity.id
_entity.type
_entity.pdbx_description
1 polymer ?
#
loop_
_entity_poly.entity_id
_entity_poly.type
_entity_poly.pdbx_seq_one_letter_code
_entity_poly.pdbx_strand_id
1 'polypeptide(L)'
;MPIPRSVARFNRRVTNPLQRHWADRLPGFGLLEHAGRTSGRTYSTPLNVVRTSSGFTIVVAYGEHSDWLRNVLAADGAILTYRGKRYVLTEPRLVRGDAAAAVLPRFARAYSRAVGTETVLTVAATAG
;
A
#
# COMPACT_ATOMS: atom_id res chain seq x y z
N MET A 1 -19.82 -1.51 -2.37
CA MET A 1 -19.22 -0.82 -1.22
C MET A 1 -18.82 0.59 -1.60
N PRO A 2 -19.23 1.59 -0.84
CA PRO A 2 -18.89 2.97 -1.21
C PRO A 2 -17.39 3.22 -1.09
N ILE A 3 -16.86 3.97 -2.03
CA ILE A 3 -15.47 4.40 -2.00
C ILE A 3 -15.33 5.54 -1.01
N PRO A 4 -14.35 5.49 -0.06
CA PRO A 4 -14.12 6.61 0.84
C PRO A 4 -13.87 7.91 0.08
N ARG A 5 -14.30 9.03 0.63
CA ARG A 5 -14.14 10.35 0.00
C ARG A 5 -12.67 10.66 -0.32
N SER A 6 -11.77 10.33 0.59
CA SER A 6 -10.35 10.56 0.42
C SER A 6 -9.80 9.77 -0.78
N VAL A 7 -10.29 8.56 -1.01
CA VAL A 7 -9.87 7.74 -2.15
C VAL A 7 -10.41 8.32 -3.45
N ALA A 8 -11.64 8.82 -3.46
CA ALA A 8 -12.22 9.43 -4.66
C ALA A 8 -11.42 10.63 -5.17
N ARG A 9 -10.80 11.39 -4.28
CA ARG A 9 -9.96 12.52 -4.67
C ARG A 9 -8.68 12.10 -5.37
N PHE A 10 -8.17 10.90 -5.11
CA PHE A 10 -6.93 10.42 -5.72
C PHE A 10 -7.04 10.24 -7.22
N ASN A 11 -8.24 10.05 -7.74
CA ASN A 11 -8.45 9.84 -9.17
C ASN A 11 -8.09 11.04 -10.03
N ARG A 12 -7.83 12.17 -9.42
CA ARG A 12 -7.59 13.43 -10.16
C ARG A 12 -6.17 13.65 -10.60
N ARG A 13 -5.19 13.01 -9.98
CA ARG A 13 -3.80 13.32 -10.28
C ARG A 13 -2.85 12.18 -10.04
N VAL A 14 -1.80 12.25 -10.83
CA VAL A 14 -0.61 11.45 -10.67
C VAL A 14 0.50 12.38 -10.24
N THR A 15 1.15 12.08 -9.13
CA THR A 15 2.09 13.00 -8.53
C THR A 15 3.49 12.94 -9.13
N ASN A 16 3.97 11.77 -9.52
CA ASN A 16 5.32 11.65 -10.06
C ASN A 16 5.36 10.62 -11.19
N PRO A 17 5.44 11.06 -12.46
CA PRO A 17 5.47 10.15 -13.60
C PRO A 17 6.66 9.19 -13.60
N LEU A 18 7.82 9.62 -13.11
CA LEU A 18 9.01 8.77 -13.08
C LEU A 18 8.86 7.62 -12.09
N GLN A 19 8.42 7.91 -10.88
CA GLN A 19 8.14 6.88 -9.88
C GLN A 19 7.08 5.92 -10.36
N ARG A 20 6.04 6.43 -10.98
CA ARG A 20 4.97 5.63 -11.51
C ARG A 20 5.46 4.65 -12.57
N HIS A 21 6.40 5.08 -13.41
CA HIS A 21 6.90 4.28 -14.51
C HIS A 21 7.66 3.03 -14.07
N TRP A 22 8.47 3.14 -13.02
CA TRP A 22 9.27 1.98 -12.64
C TRP A 22 8.64 1.16 -11.52
N ALA A 23 7.98 1.81 -10.57
CA ALA A 23 7.47 1.13 -9.39
C ALA A 23 6.31 0.17 -9.71
N ASP A 24 5.39 0.58 -10.58
CA ASP A 24 4.22 -0.24 -10.90
C ASP A 24 4.53 -1.40 -11.84
N ARG A 25 5.71 -1.41 -12.46
CA ARG A 25 6.12 -2.46 -13.41
C ARG A 25 7.03 -3.51 -12.83
N LEU A 26 7.67 -3.22 -11.71
CA LEU A 26 8.56 -4.17 -11.07
C LEU A 26 7.77 -5.22 -10.28
N PRO A 27 8.11 -6.52 -10.42
CA PRO A 27 7.48 -7.54 -9.60
C PRO A 27 7.68 -7.24 -8.10
N GLY A 28 6.62 -7.38 -7.34
CA GLY A 28 6.68 -7.16 -5.90
C GLY A 28 6.65 -5.71 -5.47
N PHE A 29 6.50 -4.76 -6.41
CA PHE A 29 6.36 -3.35 -6.09
C PHE A 29 5.02 -2.82 -6.56
N GLY A 30 4.50 -1.85 -5.81
CA GLY A 30 3.33 -1.10 -6.19
C GLY A 30 3.52 0.37 -5.86
N LEU A 31 2.81 1.22 -6.54
CA LEU A 31 2.80 2.65 -6.26
C LEU A 31 1.52 3.00 -5.53
N LEU A 32 1.68 3.40 -4.27
CA LEU A 32 0.55 3.74 -3.41
C LEU A 32 0.29 5.24 -3.46
N GLU A 33 -0.92 5.62 -3.85
CA GLU A 33 -1.38 7.00 -3.77
C GLU A 33 -2.20 7.17 -2.48
N HIS A 34 -1.79 8.10 -1.63
CA HIS A 34 -2.44 8.34 -0.35
C HIS A 34 -2.58 9.84 -0.09
N ALA A 35 -3.62 10.22 0.63
CA ALA A 35 -3.86 11.62 0.97
C ALA A 35 -3.22 11.97 2.31
N GLY A 36 -2.54 13.09 2.38
CA GLY A 36 -2.04 13.62 3.63
C GLY A 36 -3.19 13.84 4.62
N ARG A 37 -3.08 13.29 5.81
CA ARG A 37 -4.14 13.35 6.83
C ARG A 37 -4.38 14.76 7.36
N THR A 38 -3.40 15.64 7.20
CA THR A 38 -3.53 17.05 7.61
C THR A 38 -3.65 17.99 6.43
N SER A 39 -2.89 17.78 5.36
CA SER A 39 -2.84 18.69 4.22
C SER A 39 -3.86 18.37 3.13
N GLY A 40 -4.33 17.14 3.05
CA GLY A 40 -5.19 16.66 1.97
C GLY A 40 -4.47 16.48 0.64
N ARG A 41 -3.16 16.74 0.57
CA ARG A 41 -2.38 16.55 -0.65
C ARG A 41 -2.24 15.07 -0.98
N THR A 42 -2.21 14.76 -2.26
CA THR A 42 -1.94 13.41 -2.72
C THR A 42 -0.44 13.17 -2.79
N TYR A 43 0.00 12.08 -2.19
CA TYR A 43 1.39 11.63 -2.23
C TYR A 43 1.45 10.27 -2.89
N SER A 44 2.59 9.94 -3.48
CA SER A 44 2.85 8.62 -4.06
C SER A 44 4.06 8.01 -3.39
N THR A 45 3.94 6.76 -2.96
CA THR A 45 5.02 6.04 -2.29
C THR A 45 5.17 4.66 -2.91
N PRO A 46 6.37 4.32 -3.44
CA PRO A 46 6.62 2.94 -3.90
C PRO A 46 6.80 2.03 -2.70
N LEU A 47 6.14 0.88 -2.73
CA LEU A 47 6.14 -0.07 -1.63
C LEU A 47 6.25 -1.49 -2.13
N ASN A 48 6.77 -2.36 -1.29
CA ASN A 48 6.77 -3.79 -1.56
C ASN A 48 5.40 -4.37 -1.23
N VAL A 49 4.79 -5.01 -2.21
CA VAL A 49 3.45 -5.56 -2.07
C VAL A 49 3.42 -7.01 -2.55
N VAL A 50 2.53 -7.78 -1.95
CA VAL A 50 2.26 -9.17 -2.33
C VAL A 50 0.78 -9.28 -2.65
N ARG A 51 0.46 -9.75 -3.86
CA ARG A 51 -0.92 -9.97 -4.27
C ARG A 51 -1.52 -11.13 -3.46
N THR A 52 -2.73 -10.95 -2.95
CA THR A 52 -3.49 -12.00 -2.26
C THR A 52 -4.81 -12.24 -2.98
N SER A 53 -5.55 -13.24 -2.56
CA SER A 53 -6.84 -13.56 -3.18
C SER A 53 -7.88 -12.44 -3.05
N SER A 54 -7.82 -11.66 -1.98
CA SER A 54 -8.79 -10.59 -1.72
C SER A 54 -8.21 -9.18 -1.85
N GLY A 55 -6.88 -9.05 -2.00
CA GLY A 55 -6.26 -7.74 -2.06
C GLY A 55 -4.74 -7.82 -2.10
N PHE A 56 -4.10 -7.15 -1.15
CA PHE A 56 -2.64 -7.08 -1.07
C PHE A 56 -2.17 -7.14 0.37
N THR A 57 -0.95 -7.63 0.54
CA THR A 57 -0.19 -7.47 1.78
C THR A 57 0.96 -6.53 1.49
N ILE A 58 1.09 -5.46 2.26
CA ILE A 58 2.10 -4.43 2.06
C ILE A 58 3.10 -4.50 3.21
N VAL A 59 4.39 -4.60 2.88
CA VAL A 59 5.44 -4.63 3.90
C VAL A 59 5.65 -3.23 4.45
N VAL A 60 5.57 -3.09 5.78
CA VAL A 60 5.78 -1.81 6.46
C VAL A 60 7.27 -1.69 6.78
N ALA A 61 8.05 -1.28 5.77
CA ALA A 61 9.52 -1.37 5.81
C ALA A 61 10.18 -0.43 6.81
N TYR A 62 9.64 0.75 7.02
CA TYR A 62 10.25 1.78 7.85
C TYR A 62 9.48 2.03 9.15
N GLY A 63 8.70 1.05 9.59
CA GLY A 63 7.99 1.10 10.84
C GLY A 63 6.61 1.75 10.76
N GLU A 64 5.91 1.64 11.87
CA GLU A 64 4.50 2.06 11.96
C GLU A 64 4.32 3.56 12.05
N HIS A 65 5.41 4.32 12.14
CA HIS A 65 5.38 5.79 12.15
C HIS A 65 5.48 6.40 10.75
N SER A 66 5.57 5.56 9.72
CA SER A 66 5.64 6.04 8.34
C SER A 66 4.39 6.86 7.99
N ASP A 67 4.61 7.97 7.30
CA ASP A 67 3.50 8.86 6.94
C ASP A 67 2.48 8.19 6.03
N TRP A 68 2.94 7.41 5.05
CA TRP A 68 2.02 6.73 4.16
C TRP A 68 1.06 5.81 4.91
N LEU A 69 1.58 5.08 5.90
CA LEU A 69 0.76 4.16 6.69
C LEU A 69 -0.28 4.92 7.52
N ARG A 70 0.16 5.98 8.18
CA ARG A 70 -0.73 6.81 8.99
C ARG A 70 -1.81 7.47 8.13
N ASN A 71 -1.45 7.90 6.92
CA ASN A 71 -2.39 8.47 5.97
C ASN A 71 -3.44 7.44 5.51
N VAL A 72 -3.00 6.23 5.20
CA VAL A 72 -3.91 5.15 4.78
C VAL A 72 -4.89 4.80 5.89
N LEU A 73 -4.39 4.66 7.11
CA LEU A 73 -5.24 4.33 8.26
C LEU A 73 -6.25 5.44 8.55
N ALA A 74 -5.81 6.68 8.46
CA ALA A 74 -6.71 7.83 8.69
C ALA A 74 -7.79 7.94 7.63
N ALA A 75 -7.47 7.63 6.38
CA ALA A 75 -8.41 7.69 5.25
C ALA A 75 -9.22 6.41 5.09
N ASP A 76 -8.86 5.35 5.80
CA ASP A 76 -9.45 4.02 5.68
C ASP A 76 -9.35 3.46 4.26
N GLY A 77 -8.29 3.81 3.55
CA GLY A 77 -8.06 3.33 2.20
C GLY A 77 -7.01 4.12 1.44
N ALA A 78 -6.80 3.72 0.20
CA ALA A 78 -5.83 4.33 -0.72
C ALA A 78 -6.07 3.80 -2.14
N ILE A 79 -5.25 4.26 -3.07
CA ILE A 79 -5.20 3.72 -4.43
C ILE A 79 -3.84 3.08 -4.65
N LEU A 80 -3.81 1.88 -5.17
CA LEU A 80 -2.57 1.18 -5.51
C LEU A 80 -2.52 0.94 -7.01
N THR A 81 -1.41 1.32 -7.63
CA THR A 81 -1.12 0.91 -9.00
C THR A 81 -0.13 -0.26 -8.93
N TYR A 82 -0.54 -1.38 -9.46
CA TYR A 82 0.24 -2.61 -9.44
C TYR A 82 0.23 -3.25 -10.81
N ARG A 83 1.42 -3.39 -11.38
CA ARG A 83 1.62 -3.98 -12.73
C ARG A 83 0.71 -3.34 -13.79
N GLY A 84 0.61 -2.02 -13.74
CA GLY A 84 -0.16 -1.23 -14.70
C GLY A 84 -1.65 -1.13 -14.42
N LYS A 85 -2.15 -1.75 -13.36
CA LYS A 85 -3.57 -1.69 -13.00
C LYS A 85 -3.75 -0.91 -11.72
N ARG A 86 -4.84 -0.16 -11.66
CA ARG A 86 -5.21 0.60 -10.46
C ARG A 86 -6.22 -0.19 -9.64
N TYR A 87 -6.02 -0.17 -8.34
CA TYR A 87 -6.90 -0.83 -7.38
C TYR A 87 -7.31 0.14 -6.29
N VAL A 88 -8.58 0.09 -5.92
CA VAL A 88 -9.08 0.79 -4.74
C VAL A 88 -8.85 -0.13 -3.54
N LEU A 89 -8.11 0.36 -2.57
CA LEU A 89 -7.79 -0.39 -1.35
C LEU A 89 -8.74 0.02 -0.24
N THR A 90 -9.23 -0.99 0.47
CA THR A 90 -10.17 -0.80 1.59
C THR A 90 -9.77 -1.73 2.72
N GLU A 91 -10.38 -1.54 3.87
CA GLU A 91 -10.21 -2.39 5.04
C GLU A 91 -8.75 -2.60 5.45
N PRO A 92 -7.98 -1.52 5.65
CA PRO A 92 -6.59 -1.67 6.06
C PRO A 92 -6.49 -2.23 7.47
N ARG A 93 -5.64 -3.26 7.63
CA ARG A 93 -5.39 -3.89 8.94
C ARG A 93 -3.91 -4.11 9.15
N LEU A 94 -3.41 -3.66 10.28
CA LEU A 94 -2.03 -3.93 10.67
C LEU A 94 -1.93 -5.34 11.27
N VAL A 95 -0.92 -6.08 10.80
CA VAL A 95 -0.62 -7.42 11.29
C VAL A 95 0.84 -7.44 11.70
N ARG A 96 1.12 -7.93 12.89
CA ARG A 96 2.46 -7.87 13.50
C ARG A 96 2.97 -9.27 13.87
N GLY A 97 4.30 -9.38 13.98
CA GLY A 97 4.97 -10.55 14.52
C GLY A 97 4.73 -11.81 13.70
N ASP A 98 4.49 -12.91 14.39
CA ASP A 98 4.27 -14.22 13.75
C ASP A 98 3.09 -14.23 12.80
N ALA A 99 2.04 -13.47 13.11
CA ALA A 99 0.89 -13.35 12.23
C ALA A 99 1.27 -12.66 10.91
N ALA A 100 2.17 -11.68 10.95
CA ALA A 100 2.68 -11.04 9.74
C ALA A 100 3.50 -12.01 8.90
N ALA A 101 4.36 -12.79 9.53
CA ALA A 101 5.16 -13.81 8.84
C ALA A 101 4.27 -14.85 8.17
N ALA A 102 3.15 -15.21 8.79
CA ALA A 102 2.24 -16.22 8.27
C ALA A 102 1.54 -15.80 6.96
N VAL A 103 1.37 -14.50 6.73
CA VAL A 103 0.72 -13.97 5.51
C VAL A 103 1.71 -13.59 4.42
N LEU A 104 3.01 -13.79 4.64
CA LEU A 104 4.04 -13.46 3.66
C LEU A 104 4.60 -14.74 3.02
N PRO A 105 4.80 -14.77 1.70
CA PRO A 105 5.55 -15.84 1.07
C PRO A 105 7.03 -15.77 1.47
N ARG A 106 7.75 -16.86 1.21
CA ARG A 106 9.15 -17.01 1.65
C ARG A 106 10.05 -15.83 1.26
N PHE A 107 9.98 -15.41 0.00
CA PHE A 107 10.84 -14.32 -0.47
C PHE A 107 10.52 -13.00 0.23
N ALA A 108 9.26 -12.75 0.51
CA ALA A 108 8.84 -11.53 1.20
C ALA A 108 9.23 -11.57 2.68
N ARG A 109 9.24 -12.75 3.30
CA ARG A 109 9.76 -12.91 4.67
C ARG A 109 11.24 -12.56 4.75
N ALA A 110 12.02 -13.00 3.76
CA ALA A 110 13.44 -12.69 3.71
C ALA A 110 13.66 -11.18 3.58
N TYR A 111 12.89 -10.53 2.71
CA TYR A 111 12.92 -9.08 2.57
C TYR A 111 12.54 -8.37 3.88
N SER A 112 11.47 -8.82 4.52
CA SER A 112 10.99 -8.26 5.78
C SER A 112 12.08 -8.32 6.86
N ARG A 113 12.80 -9.45 6.97
CA ARG A 113 13.93 -9.58 7.89
C ARG A 113 15.05 -8.62 7.54
N ALA A 114 15.36 -8.49 6.26
CA ALA A 114 16.47 -7.65 5.80
C ALA A 114 16.22 -6.17 6.12
N VAL A 115 14.99 -5.70 6.03
CA VAL A 115 14.63 -4.32 6.36
C VAL A 115 14.23 -4.13 7.82
N GLY A 116 14.28 -5.19 8.62
CA GLY A 116 14.06 -5.11 10.07
C GLY A 116 12.63 -4.84 10.49
N THR A 117 11.66 -5.30 9.71
CA THR A 117 10.25 -5.12 10.04
C THR A 117 9.55 -6.44 10.33
N GLU A 118 8.64 -6.41 11.28
CA GLU A 118 7.74 -7.53 11.59
C GLU A 118 6.28 -7.14 11.38
N THR A 119 6.05 -6.04 10.68
CA THR A 119 4.71 -5.48 10.48
C THR A 119 4.34 -5.45 9.01
N VAL A 120 3.13 -5.87 8.71
CA VAL A 120 2.55 -5.74 7.38
C VAL A 120 1.18 -5.08 7.47
N LEU A 121 0.75 -4.51 6.37
CA LEU A 121 -0.61 -3.98 6.22
C LEU A 121 -1.35 -4.87 5.23
N THR A 122 -2.46 -5.45 5.64
CA THR A 122 -3.32 -6.18 4.72
C THR A 122 -4.47 -5.28 4.30
N VAL A 123 -4.82 -5.35 3.02
CA VAL A 123 -5.90 -4.54 2.46
C VAL A 123 -6.73 -5.39 1.50
N ALA A 124 -8.02 -5.10 1.44
CA ALA A 124 -8.88 -5.59 0.37
C ALA A 124 -8.71 -4.70 -0.84
N ALA A 125 -8.87 -5.23 -2.03
CA ALA A 125 -8.70 -4.48 -3.27
C ALA A 125 -9.81 -4.79 -4.26
N THR A 126 -10.27 -3.73 -4.95
CA THR A 126 -11.19 -3.85 -6.09
C THR A 126 -10.60 -3.10 -7.26
N ALA A 127 -10.92 -3.53 -8.48
CA ALA A 127 -10.45 -2.83 -9.68
C ALA A 127 -10.95 -1.39 -9.68
N GLY A 128 -10.03 -0.49 -9.89
CA GLY A 128 -10.32 0.95 -9.89
C GLY A 128 -10.74 1.50 -11.24
#